data_76326d60349bc46ef1a850ebc0e7a7b0
#
_entry.id   76326d60349bc46ef1a850ebc0e7a7b0
#
_cell.length_a   1.000
_cell.length_b   1.000
_cell.length_c   1.000
_cell.angle_alpha   90.00
_cell.angle_beta   90.00
_cell.angle_gamma   90.00
#
_symmetry.space_group_name_H-M   'P 1'
#
loop_
_entity.id
_entity.type
_entity.pdbx_description
1 polymer ?
#
loop_
_entity_poly.entity_id
_entity_poly.type
_entity_poly.pdbx_seq_one_letter_code
_entity_poly.pdbx_strand_id
1 'polypeptide(L)'
;MLLTNHVLSGALIGARARGPEQAFAAGVASHFVLDAIPHWGDWGTKRRFLRVAVADGLVSLAVAGALAAAAPPARRAAVLAGMAGAALPDMDKPTKLWFGWSPFPRKFDRFHNRIQREAWRRGYVEVLAAGALAPAALIALRGSRVPA
;
A
#
# COMPACT_ATOMS: atom_id res chain seq x y z
N MET A 1 -2.86 5.47 5.95
CA MET A 1 -1.95 6.12 4.94
C MET A 1 -2.56 5.97 3.55
N LEU A 2 -2.13 6.73 2.52
CA LEU A 2 -2.62 6.56 1.15
C LEU A 2 -2.22 5.18 0.59
N LEU A 3 -3.09 4.59 -0.22
CA LEU A 3 -2.87 3.28 -0.85
C LEU A 3 -1.60 3.25 -1.70
N THR A 4 -1.27 4.36 -2.36
CA THR A 4 -0.02 4.51 -3.14
C THR A 4 1.21 4.21 -2.29
N ASN A 5 1.29 4.69 -1.04
CA ASN A 5 2.42 4.42 -0.15
C ASN A 5 2.48 2.96 0.29
N HIS A 6 1.34 2.32 0.51
CA HIS A 6 1.28 0.87 0.77
C HIS A 6 1.78 0.06 -0.43
N VAL A 7 1.36 0.41 -1.64
CA VAL A 7 1.84 -0.23 -2.88
C VAL A 7 3.35 -0.07 -3.04
N LEU A 8 3.88 1.12 -2.82
CA LEU A 8 5.33 1.38 -2.88
C LEU A 8 6.11 0.54 -1.87
N SER A 9 5.63 0.47 -0.62
CA SER A 9 6.27 -0.36 0.42
C SER A 9 6.20 -1.85 0.08
N GLY A 10 5.06 -2.31 -0.43
CA GLY A 10 4.87 -3.68 -0.87
C GLY A 10 5.80 -4.07 -2.02
N ALA A 11 6.00 -3.16 -2.99
CA ALA A 11 6.95 -3.38 -4.09
C ALA A 11 8.40 -3.46 -3.60
N LEU A 12 8.80 -2.57 -2.68
CA LEU A 12 10.12 -2.59 -2.06
C LEU A 12 10.38 -3.93 -1.34
N ILE A 13 9.40 -4.40 -0.58
CA ILE A 13 9.45 -5.69 0.11
C ILE A 13 9.55 -6.84 -0.89
N GLY A 14 8.69 -6.85 -1.91
CA GLY A 14 8.67 -7.89 -2.93
C GLY A 14 9.97 -7.99 -3.72
N ALA A 15 10.63 -6.86 -3.98
CA ALA A 15 11.94 -6.83 -4.63
C ALA A 15 13.05 -7.53 -3.82
N ARG A 16 12.89 -7.64 -2.48
CA ARG A 16 13.89 -8.22 -1.56
C ARG A 16 13.46 -9.54 -0.93
N ALA A 17 12.19 -9.90 -0.95
CA ALA A 17 11.67 -11.12 -0.36
C ALA A 17 12.23 -12.37 -1.07
N ARG A 18 12.29 -13.48 -0.34
CA ARG A 18 12.75 -14.78 -0.89
C ARG A 18 11.74 -15.39 -1.86
N GLY A 19 10.45 -15.03 -1.74
CA GLY A 19 9.39 -15.52 -2.60
C GLY A 19 8.07 -14.78 -2.39
N PRO A 20 7.04 -15.09 -3.20
CA PRO A 20 5.75 -14.39 -3.16
C PRO A 20 5.04 -14.49 -1.81
N GLU A 21 5.07 -15.63 -1.14
CA GLU A 21 4.41 -15.85 0.14
C GLU A 21 4.99 -14.95 1.25
N GLN A 22 6.32 -14.90 1.35
CA GLN A 22 7.00 -14.01 2.28
C GLN A 22 6.72 -12.54 1.95
N ALA A 23 6.74 -12.19 0.66
CA ALA A 23 6.45 -10.83 0.20
C ALA A 23 5.03 -10.41 0.59
N PHE A 24 4.05 -11.28 0.39
CA PHE A 24 2.66 -11.02 0.76
C PHE A 24 2.51 -10.81 2.26
N ALA A 25 3.01 -11.73 3.09
CA ALA A 25 2.90 -11.63 4.54
C ALA A 25 3.61 -10.37 5.08
N ALA A 26 4.81 -10.07 4.57
CA ALA A 26 5.55 -8.87 4.95
C ALA A 26 4.85 -7.59 4.43
N GLY A 27 4.19 -7.65 3.27
CA GLY A 27 3.34 -6.57 2.74
C GLY A 27 2.19 -6.26 3.69
N VAL A 28 1.45 -7.27 4.14
CA VAL A 28 0.38 -7.10 5.15
C VAL A 28 0.93 -6.47 6.43
N ALA A 29 2.06 -6.94 6.93
CA ALA A 29 2.69 -6.37 8.12
C ALA A 29 3.10 -4.90 7.91
N SER A 30 3.68 -4.57 6.77
CA SER A 30 4.08 -3.20 6.43
C SER A 30 2.91 -2.23 6.38
N HIS A 31 1.73 -2.69 5.94
CA HIS A 31 0.52 -1.88 5.95
C HIS A 31 0.23 -1.34 7.35
N PHE A 32 0.18 -2.22 8.35
CA PHE A 32 -0.11 -1.82 9.74
C PHE A 32 0.99 -0.93 10.33
N VAL A 33 2.25 -1.15 9.96
CA VAL A 33 3.36 -0.28 10.39
C VAL A 33 3.18 1.13 9.84
N LEU A 34 2.84 1.26 8.55
CA LEU A 34 2.64 2.54 7.91
C LEU A 34 1.39 3.27 8.47
N ASP A 35 0.31 2.56 8.74
CA ASP A 35 -0.92 3.14 9.30
C ASP A 35 -0.77 3.56 10.77
N ALA A 36 0.17 2.95 11.51
CA ALA A 36 0.52 3.39 12.86
C ALA A 36 1.31 4.71 12.88
N ILE A 37 1.93 5.11 11.76
CA ILE A 37 2.57 6.42 11.61
C ILE A 37 1.48 7.47 11.50
N PRO A 38 1.59 8.63 12.19
CA PRO A 38 0.67 9.73 12.01
C PRO A 38 0.62 10.19 10.54
N HIS A 39 -0.52 10.07 9.87
CA HIS A 39 -0.67 10.28 8.43
C HIS A 39 -1.92 11.08 8.07
N TRP A 40 -2.11 11.35 6.78
CA TRP A 40 -3.22 12.10 6.26
C TRP A 40 -4.51 11.27 6.27
N GLY A 41 -5.59 11.88 6.76
CA GLY A 41 -6.92 11.27 6.87
C GLY A 41 -7.88 12.25 7.51
N ASP A 42 -8.98 11.76 8.12
CA ASP A 42 -10.02 12.59 8.73
C ASP A 42 -10.61 13.60 7.72
N TRP A 43 -11.22 13.07 6.67
CA TRP A 43 -11.70 13.85 5.53
C TRP A 43 -12.87 14.76 5.83
N GLY A 44 -13.49 14.65 7.01
CA GLY A 44 -14.62 15.43 7.46
C GLY A 44 -15.92 15.20 6.68
N THR A 45 -15.85 14.86 5.39
CA THR A 45 -17.02 14.59 4.55
C THR A 45 -16.79 13.39 3.62
N LYS A 46 -17.86 12.60 3.37
CA LYS A 46 -17.84 11.49 2.41
C LYS A 46 -17.39 11.94 1.01
N ARG A 47 -17.75 13.13 0.57
CA ARG A 47 -17.37 13.66 -0.75
C ARG A 47 -15.86 13.89 -0.87
N ARG A 48 -15.21 14.41 0.17
CA ARG A 48 -13.75 14.59 0.20
C ARG A 48 -13.06 13.24 0.22
N PHE A 49 -13.49 12.34 1.09
CA PHE A 49 -12.99 10.97 1.13
C PHE A 49 -13.03 10.32 -0.25
N LEU A 50 -14.19 10.33 -0.93
CA LEU A 50 -14.33 9.72 -2.25
C LEU A 50 -13.39 10.32 -3.31
N ARG A 51 -13.25 11.64 -3.33
CA ARG A 51 -12.33 12.30 -4.29
C ARG A 51 -10.89 11.84 -4.10
N VAL A 52 -10.42 11.80 -2.87
CA VAL A 52 -9.05 11.36 -2.57
C VAL A 52 -8.91 9.87 -2.79
N ALA A 53 -9.84 9.05 -2.33
CA ALA A 53 -9.77 7.60 -2.48
C ALA A 53 -9.78 7.16 -3.96
N VAL A 54 -10.59 7.81 -4.82
CA VAL A 54 -10.59 7.51 -6.25
C VAL A 54 -9.30 7.97 -6.91
N ALA A 55 -8.84 9.19 -6.62
CA ALA A 55 -7.59 9.70 -7.19
C ALA A 55 -6.39 8.85 -6.78
N ASP A 56 -6.26 8.54 -5.48
CA ASP A 56 -5.20 7.69 -4.95
C ASP A 56 -5.30 6.26 -5.48
N GLY A 57 -6.51 5.70 -5.60
CA GLY A 57 -6.73 4.38 -6.19
C GLY A 57 -6.22 4.29 -7.63
N LEU A 58 -6.52 5.30 -8.46
CA LEU A 58 -6.02 5.37 -9.85
C LEU A 58 -4.50 5.51 -9.90
N VAL A 59 -3.93 6.37 -9.08
CA VAL A 59 -2.46 6.53 -8.96
C VAL A 59 -1.82 5.22 -8.49
N SER A 60 -2.40 4.57 -7.49
CA SER A 60 -1.91 3.29 -6.96
C SER A 60 -1.88 2.20 -8.02
N LEU A 61 -2.94 2.09 -8.84
CA LEU A 61 -3.00 1.13 -9.95
C LEU A 61 -1.94 1.42 -11.01
N ALA A 62 -1.76 2.69 -11.38
CA ALA A 62 -0.73 3.10 -12.34
C ALA A 62 0.68 2.80 -11.81
N VAL A 63 0.95 3.13 -10.54
CA VAL A 63 2.23 2.84 -9.86
C VAL A 63 2.46 1.34 -9.78
N ALA A 64 1.45 0.55 -9.39
CA ALA A 64 1.56 -0.91 -9.31
C ALA A 64 1.87 -1.52 -10.68
N GLY A 65 1.19 -1.08 -11.74
CA GLY A 65 1.46 -1.52 -13.11
C GLY A 65 2.88 -1.17 -13.56
N ALA A 66 3.32 0.06 -13.31
CA ALA A 66 4.67 0.51 -13.67
C ALA A 66 5.76 -0.28 -12.93
N LEU A 67 5.59 -0.51 -11.62
CA LEU A 67 6.55 -1.28 -10.82
C LEU A 67 6.56 -2.77 -11.21
N ALA A 68 5.40 -3.35 -11.51
CA ALA A 68 5.31 -4.72 -12.00
C ALA A 68 5.98 -4.89 -13.38
N ALA A 69 5.81 -3.91 -14.27
CA ALA A 69 6.48 -3.89 -15.58
C ALA A 69 8.01 -3.71 -15.45
N ALA A 70 8.46 -2.87 -14.51
CA ALA A 70 9.88 -2.63 -14.25
C ALA A 70 10.57 -3.79 -13.52
N ALA A 71 9.80 -4.64 -12.85
CA ALA A 71 10.33 -5.77 -12.08
C ALA A 71 10.94 -6.85 -13.01
N PRO A 72 12.13 -7.37 -12.69
CA PRO A 72 12.70 -8.52 -13.38
C PRO A 72 11.71 -9.70 -13.38
N PRO A 73 11.61 -10.50 -14.47
CA PRO A 73 10.66 -11.61 -14.56
C PRO A 73 10.70 -12.54 -13.35
N ALA A 74 11.90 -12.89 -12.88
CA ALA A 74 12.10 -13.75 -11.71
C ALA A 74 11.60 -13.15 -10.38
N ARG A 75 11.41 -11.83 -10.30
CA ARG A 75 10.94 -11.13 -9.09
C ARG A 75 9.50 -10.65 -9.19
N ARG A 76 8.93 -10.65 -10.38
CA ARG A 76 7.60 -10.04 -10.63
C ARG A 76 6.51 -10.61 -9.75
N ALA A 77 6.48 -11.93 -9.56
CA ALA A 77 5.50 -12.59 -8.70
C ALA A 77 5.61 -12.12 -7.23
N ALA A 78 6.83 -12.00 -6.70
CA ALA A 78 7.05 -11.51 -5.34
C ALA A 78 6.69 -10.02 -5.20
N VAL A 79 7.00 -9.20 -6.21
CA VAL A 79 6.64 -7.77 -6.23
C VAL A 79 5.11 -7.60 -6.24
N LEU A 80 4.41 -8.34 -7.10
CA LEU A 80 2.95 -8.33 -7.14
C LEU A 80 2.34 -8.79 -5.81
N ALA A 81 2.86 -9.87 -5.24
CA ALA A 81 2.39 -10.39 -3.95
C ALA A 81 2.62 -9.40 -2.80
N GLY A 82 3.78 -8.74 -2.76
CA GLY A 82 4.07 -7.70 -1.76
C GLY A 82 3.12 -6.50 -1.87
N MET A 83 2.88 -6.01 -3.09
CA MET A 83 1.91 -4.93 -3.32
C MET A 83 0.48 -5.35 -2.95
N ALA A 84 0.06 -6.55 -3.33
CA ALA A 84 -1.24 -7.09 -2.98
C ALA A 84 -1.41 -7.24 -1.46
N GLY A 85 -0.41 -7.78 -0.77
CA GLY A 85 -0.42 -7.90 0.68
C GLY A 85 -0.50 -6.55 1.38
N ALA A 86 0.25 -5.56 0.90
CA ALA A 86 0.24 -4.21 1.46
C ALA A 86 -1.08 -3.45 1.20
N ALA A 87 -1.80 -3.77 0.12
CA ALA A 87 -3.09 -3.16 -0.20
C ALA A 87 -4.29 -3.87 0.47
N LEU A 88 -4.14 -5.16 0.78
CA LEU A 88 -5.24 -6.02 1.22
C LEU A 88 -6.03 -5.48 2.43
N PRO A 89 -5.39 -5.01 3.53
CA PRO A 89 -6.16 -4.57 4.71
C PRO A 89 -7.15 -3.44 4.44
N ASP A 90 -6.88 -2.61 3.44
CA ASP A 90 -7.75 -1.50 3.04
C ASP A 90 -8.93 -1.90 2.16
N MET A 91 -9.05 -3.18 1.78
CA MET A 91 -10.19 -3.68 0.99
C MET A 91 -11.53 -3.56 1.70
N ASP A 92 -11.53 -3.38 3.03
CA ASP A 92 -12.74 -3.07 3.78
C ASP A 92 -13.37 -1.73 3.36
N LYS A 93 -12.57 -0.76 2.95
CA LYS A 93 -13.03 0.59 2.58
C LYS A 93 -13.92 0.59 1.31
N PRO A 94 -13.45 0.08 0.16
CA PRO A 94 -14.29 -0.01 -1.02
C PRO A 94 -15.47 -0.99 -0.86
N THR A 95 -15.29 -2.12 -0.17
CA THR A 95 -16.37 -3.07 0.01
C THR A 95 -17.48 -2.54 0.90
N LYS A 96 -17.16 -1.84 1.99
CA LYS A 96 -18.14 -1.13 2.82
C LYS A 96 -18.85 -0.01 2.05
N LEU A 97 -18.13 0.69 1.17
CA LEU A 97 -18.68 1.80 0.41
C LEU A 97 -19.71 1.34 -0.63
N TRP A 98 -19.40 0.29 -1.39
CA TRP A 98 -20.22 -0.16 -2.52
C TRP A 98 -21.19 -1.28 -2.18
N PHE A 99 -20.83 -2.14 -1.22
CA PHE A 99 -21.61 -3.32 -0.88
C PHE A 99 -22.14 -3.32 0.55
N GLY A 100 -21.73 -2.36 1.40
CA GLY A 100 -22.21 -2.21 2.76
C GLY A 100 -21.62 -3.21 3.76
N TRP A 101 -20.64 -4.04 3.38
CA TRP A 101 -20.04 -5.05 4.25
C TRP A 101 -18.50 -5.04 4.16
N SER A 102 -17.84 -5.59 5.19
CA SER A 102 -16.39 -5.80 5.21
C SER A 102 -16.07 -7.27 4.90
N PRO A 103 -15.02 -7.56 4.09
CA PRO A 103 -14.55 -8.91 3.84
C PRO A 103 -13.84 -9.52 5.07
N PHE A 104 -13.59 -8.68 6.10
CA PHE A 104 -12.84 -9.08 7.27
C PHE A 104 -13.75 -9.28 8.51
N PRO A 105 -13.31 -10.11 9.48
CA PRO A 105 -13.98 -10.21 10.76
C PRO A 105 -14.01 -8.87 11.51
N ARG A 106 -15.07 -8.62 12.30
CA ARG A 106 -15.21 -7.38 13.09
C ARG A 106 -14.04 -7.07 14.03
N LYS A 107 -13.32 -8.11 14.50
CA LYS A 107 -12.12 -7.93 15.34
C LYS A 107 -10.96 -7.31 14.54
N PHE A 108 -10.80 -7.73 13.28
CA PHE A 108 -9.81 -7.17 12.38
C PHE A 108 -10.11 -5.70 12.06
N ASP A 109 -11.35 -5.39 11.66
CA ASP A 109 -11.76 -4.00 11.38
C ASP A 109 -11.54 -3.08 12.59
N ARG A 110 -11.87 -3.55 13.81
CA ARG A 110 -11.63 -2.79 15.03
C ARG A 110 -10.14 -2.55 15.31
N PHE A 111 -9.32 -3.56 15.09
CA PHE A 111 -7.86 -3.44 15.23
C PHE A 111 -7.32 -2.45 14.21
N HIS A 112 -7.66 -2.61 12.93
CA HIS A 112 -7.21 -1.74 11.84
C HIS A 112 -7.60 -0.28 12.10
N ASN A 113 -8.86 0.00 12.45
CA ASN A 113 -9.30 1.36 12.76
C ASN A 113 -8.60 1.95 14.00
N ARG A 114 -8.24 1.13 14.98
CA ARG A 114 -7.61 1.59 16.23
C ARG A 114 -6.16 2.04 16.05
N ILE A 115 -5.43 1.46 15.11
CA ILE A 115 -4.02 1.81 14.88
C ILE A 115 -3.87 3.07 14.03
N GLN A 116 -4.86 3.42 13.22
CA GLN A 116 -4.80 4.59 12.35
C GLN A 116 -4.73 5.88 13.17
N ARG A 117 -3.75 6.73 12.82
CA ARG A 117 -3.52 8.03 13.46
C ARG A 117 -3.71 9.15 12.46
N GLU A 118 -4.94 9.29 11.99
CA GLU A 118 -5.30 10.20 10.92
C GLU A 118 -5.43 11.66 11.40
N ALA A 119 -5.02 12.61 10.56
CA ALA A 119 -5.37 14.02 10.70
C ALA A 119 -5.26 14.74 9.35
N TRP A 120 -6.20 15.66 9.07
CA TRP A 120 -6.25 16.44 7.84
C TRP A 120 -4.96 17.19 7.52
N ARG A 121 -4.28 17.74 8.53
CA ARG A 121 -3.07 18.55 8.36
C ARG A 121 -1.80 17.77 8.02
N ARG A 122 -1.86 16.45 7.94
CA ARG A 122 -0.69 15.57 7.76
C ARG A 122 -0.44 15.15 6.31
N GLY A 123 -0.99 15.84 5.32
CA GLY A 123 -0.77 15.53 3.90
C GLY A 123 0.71 15.52 3.50
N TYR A 124 1.56 16.30 4.17
CA TYR A 124 3.01 16.29 3.93
C TYR A 124 3.67 14.93 4.26
N VAL A 125 3.09 14.16 5.19
CA VAL A 125 3.62 12.82 5.54
C VAL A 125 3.50 11.87 4.35
N GLU A 126 2.40 11.96 3.60
CA GLU A 126 2.20 11.15 2.39
C GLU A 126 3.27 11.45 1.34
N VAL A 127 3.59 12.74 1.15
CA VAL A 127 4.62 13.17 0.20
C VAL A 127 6.01 12.70 0.63
N LEU A 128 6.33 12.81 1.93
CA LEU A 128 7.60 12.34 2.47
C LEU A 128 7.72 10.81 2.36
N ALA A 129 6.64 10.07 2.67
CA ALA A 129 6.62 8.63 2.54
C ALA A 129 6.80 8.19 1.07
N ALA A 130 6.08 8.80 0.13
CA ALA A 130 6.22 8.52 -1.29
C ALA A 130 7.64 8.86 -1.78
N GLY A 131 8.18 10.02 -1.36
CA GLY A 131 9.53 10.47 -1.71
C GLY A 131 10.65 9.54 -1.20
N ALA A 132 10.42 8.85 -0.09
CA ALA A 132 11.35 7.83 0.43
C ALA A 132 11.13 6.46 -0.21
N LEU A 133 9.88 6.00 -0.30
CA LEU A 133 9.54 4.65 -0.74
C LEU A 133 9.73 4.44 -2.24
N ALA A 134 9.39 5.43 -3.07
CA ALA A 134 9.48 5.28 -4.53
C ALA A 134 10.93 5.08 -5.01
N PRO A 135 11.92 5.92 -4.65
CA PRO A 135 13.29 5.66 -5.05
C PRO A 135 13.85 4.38 -4.42
N ALA A 136 13.49 4.05 -3.16
CA ALA A 136 13.92 2.82 -2.53
C ALA A 136 13.40 1.57 -3.27
N ALA A 137 12.13 1.57 -3.70
CA ALA A 137 11.56 0.49 -4.51
C ALA A 137 12.27 0.35 -5.87
N LEU A 138 12.50 1.47 -6.56
CA LEU A 138 13.19 1.47 -7.85
C LEU A 138 14.64 0.98 -7.75
N ILE A 139 15.37 1.39 -6.72
CA ILE A 139 16.74 0.94 -6.45
C ILE A 139 16.74 -0.57 -6.16
N ALA A 140 15.80 -1.05 -5.33
CA ALA A 140 15.67 -2.47 -5.01
C ALA A 140 15.38 -3.33 -6.25
N LEU A 141 14.48 -2.85 -7.14
CA LEU A 141 14.17 -3.53 -8.40
C LEU A 141 15.37 -3.59 -9.36
N ARG A 142 16.17 -2.52 -9.42
CA ARG A 142 17.40 -2.51 -10.23
C ARG A 142 18.47 -3.44 -9.67
N GLY A 143 18.67 -3.44 -8.36
CA GLY A 143 19.65 -4.31 -7.68
C GLY A 143 19.27 -5.79 -7.69
N SER A 144 18.00 -6.12 -7.95
CA SER A 144 17.55 -7.51 -8.07
C SER A 144 17.70 -8.09 -9.49
N ARG A 145 18.22 -7.33 -10.45
CA ARG A 145 18.62 -7.85 -11.75
C ARG A 145 19.89 -8.68 -11.55
N VAL A 146 19.78 -9.99 -11.75
CA VAL A 146 20.97 -10.87 -11.77
C VAL A 146 21.83 -10.42 -12.95
N PRO A 147 23.16 -10.22 -12.78
CA PRO A 147 24.05 -10.05 -13.93
C PRO A 147 23.88 -11.25 -14.87
N ALA A 148 23.82 -10.98 -16.16
CA ALA A 148 23.76 -12.00 -17.20
C ALA A 148 25.06 -12.80 -17.25
#